data_2cc360d0343294336daa98fd6217fdd4
#
_entry.id   2cc360d0343294336daa98fd6217fdd4
#
_cell.length_a   1.000
_cell.length_b   1.000
_cell.length_c   1.000
_cell.angle_alpha   90.00
_cell.angle_beta   90.00
_cell.angle_gamma   90.00
#
_symmetry.space_group_name_H-M   'P 1'
#
loop_
_entity.id
_entity.type
_entity.pdbx_description
1 polymer ?
#
loop_
_entity_poly.entity_id
_entity_poly.type
_entity_poly.pdbx_seq_one_letter_code
_entity_poly.pdbx_strand_id
1 'polypeptide(L)'
;VDTAAVTEPSAPERKLGPPYHFDDAYEILGPGEVVAPIPWDELTEKQKEFQPTKMAIHAAMIHRMDLEIGRIFDQVKAMGKWENTIVIFLSDNGASAEIMVRADGHDPQAPMGSAPTYLCLGPGWSTACNTPFRRHKTWTHEGGTSTPLIVSWPDGIRARGETRGNPGHVIDMV
;
A
#
# COMPACT_ATOMS: atom_id res chain seq x y z
N VAL A 1 -14.97 -8.14 -5.13
CA VAL A 1 -15.46 -7.08 -4.24
C VAL A 1 -15.35 -5.79 -5.02
N ASP A 2 -16.47 -5.13 -5.20
CA ASP A 2 -16.50 -3.85 -5.87
C ASP A 2 -15.76 -2.83 -4.98
N THR A 3 -14.68 -2.26 -5.50
CA THR A 3 -13.93 -1.21 -4.78
C THR A 3 -14.81 0.00 -4.47
N ALA A 4 -15.85 0.23 -5.25
CA ALA A 4 -16.84 1.26 -4.98
C ALA A 4 -17.59 0.99 -3.66
N ALA A 5 -17.84 -0.26 -3.32
CA ALA A 5 -18.52 -0.60 -2.06
C ALA A 5 -17.66 -0.35 -0.81
N VAL A 6 -16.33 -0.36 -0.98
CA VAL A 6 -15.40 -0.06 0.13
C VAL A 6 -15.15 1.44 0.26
N THR A 7 -15.38 2.19 -0.82
CA THR A 7 -15.10 3.62 -0.89
C THR A 7 -16.33 4.50 -0.67
N GLU A 8 -17.54 3.93 -0.83
CA GLU A 8 -18.73 4.67 -0.46
C GLU A 8 -18.82 4.77 1.07
N PRO A 9 -18.87 5.99 1.61
CA PRO A 9 -19.13 6.16 3.02
C PRO A 9 -20.50 5.56 3.34
N SER A 10 -20.54 4.64 4.28
CA SER A 10 -21.79 3.98 4.74
C SER A 10 -22.79 4.95 5.38
N ALA A 11 -22.41 6.21 5.52
CA ALA A 11 -23.24 7.30 5.98
C ALA A 11 -22.84 8.60 5.28
N PRO A 12 -23.80 9.41 4.83
CA PRO A 12 -23.52 10.68 4.16
C PRO A 12 -22.76 11.71 5.02
N GLU A 13 -22.64 11.45 6.32
CA GLU A 13 -21.94 12.31 7.27
C GLU A 13 -20.43 12.00 7.37
N ARG A 14 -19.94 10.91 6.80
CA ARG A 14 -18.51 10.64 6.70
C ARG A 14 -17.87 11.42 5.55
N LYS A 15 -17.99 12.73 5.60
CA LYS A 15 -17.08 13.62 4.87
C LYS A 15 -15.72 13.53 5.55
N LEU A 16 -14.98 12.48 5.25
CA LEU A 16 -13.66 12.27 5.77
C LEU A 16 -12.71 13.19 5.02
N GLY A 17 -12.45 14.29 5.68
CA GLY A 17 -11.35 15.17 5.39
C GLY A 17 -11.54 16.14 4.22
N PRO A 18 -10.88 17.26 4.35
CA PRO A 18 -10.77 18.25 3.31
C PRO A 18 -9.85 17.77 2.19
N PRO A 19 -9.84 18.50 1.09
CA PRO A 19 -8.85 18.35 0.06
C PRO A 19 -7.45 18.36 0.65
N TYR A 20 -6.63 17.44 0.21
CA TYR A 20 -5.23 17.36 0.61
C TYR A 20 -4.44 18.41 -0.16
N HIS A 21 -4.51 19.64 0.26
CA HIS A 21 -3.44 20.57 0.01
C HIS A 21 -2.26 20.23 0.91
N PHE A 22 -1.04 20.51 0.49
CA PHE A 22 0.16 20.25 1.28
C PHE A 22 0.05 20.86 2.67
N ASP A 23 -0.55 22.03 2.80
CA ASP A 23 -0.84 22.71 4.05
C ASP A 23 -1.92 21.98 4.86
N ASP A 24 -2.96 21.48 4.20
CA ASP A 24 -4.04 20.71 4.84
C ASP A 24 -3.56 19.33 5.33
N ALA A 25 -2.58 18.73 4.64
CA ALA A 25 -1.99 17.49 5.08
C ALA A 25 -1.27 17.65 6.43
N TYR A 26 -0.57 18.76 6.65
CA TYR A 26 0.02 19.06 7.95
C TYR A 26 -1.03 19.30 9.04
N GLU A 27 -2.15 19.92 8.71
CA GLU A 27 -3.26 20.10 9.64
C GLU A 27 -3.91 18.76 10.02
N ILE A 28 -4.08 17.86 9.07
CA ILE A 28 -4.73 16.57 9.28
C ILE A 28 -3.79 15.55 9.92
N LEU A 29 -2.54 15.51 9.46
CA LEU A 29 -1.55 14.53 9.91
C LEU A 29 -0.75 15.02 11.11
N GLY A 30 -0.71 16.32 11.31
CA GLY A 30 0.09 16.96 12.34
C GLY A 30 1.55 17.22 11.93
N PRO A 31 2.20 18.20 12.58
CA PRO A 31 3.58 18.52 12.29
C PRO A 31 4.51 17.36 12.66
N GLY A 32 5.41 17.02 11.77
CA GLY A 32 6.41 15.97 11.99
C GLY A 32 5.97 14.55 11.62
N GLU A 33 4.72 14.29 11.29
CA GLU A 33 4.29 12.97 10.83
C GLU A 33 5.00 12.53 9.54
N VAL A 34 5.57 13.46 8.79
CA VAL A 34 6.39 13.15 7.60
C VAL A 34 7.64 12.35 7.95
N VAL A 35 8.15 12.48 9.16
CA VAL A 35 9.41 11.87 9.62
C VAL A 35 9.18 10.69 10.55
N ALA A 36 8.16 10.80 11.40
CA ALA A 36 7.83 9.79 12.40
C ALA A 36 6.33 9.77 12.67
N PRO A 37 5.76 8.61 13.01
CA PRO A 37 4.36 8.53 13.42
C PRO A 37 4.14 9.34 14.69
N ILE A 38 3.01 10.02 14.75
CA ILE A 38 2.54 10.70 15.96
C ILE A 38 1.90 9.65 16.87
N PRO A 39 2.16 9.67 18.18
CA PRO A 39 1.46 8.80 19.11
C PRO A 39 -0.05 8.95 18.99
N TRP A 40 -0.76 7.82 19.05
CA TRP A 40 -2.22 7.79 18.85
C TRP A 40 -2.97 8.76 19.77
N ASP A 41 -2.54 8.86 21.01
CA ASP A 41 -3.18 9.70 22.02
C ASP A 41 -2.99 11.21 21.78
N GLU A 42 -2.01 11.57 20.99
CA GLU A 42 -1.76 12.96 20.58
C GLU A 42 -2.53 13.38 19.33
N LEU A 43 -3.14 12.43 18.65
CA LEU A 43 -3.97 12.71 17.46
C LEU A 43 -5.28 13.36 17.87
N THR A 44 -5.72 14.35 17.10
CA THR A 44 -7.09 14.88 17.20
C THR A 44 -8.11 13.84 16.80
N GLU A 45 -9.37 13.99 17.21
CA GLU A 45 -10.43 13.06 16.82
C GLU A 45 -10.59 12.98 15.28
N LYS A 46 -10.48 14.10 14.58
CA LYS A 46 -10.49 14.16 13.11
C LYS A 46 -9.36 13.32 12.48
N GLN A 47 -8.16 13.39 13.05
CA GLN A 47 -7.02 12.58 12.60
C GLN A 47 -7.24 11.09 12.87
N LYS A 48 -7.78 10.76 14.04
CA LYS A 48 -8.12 9.37 14.41
C LYS A 48 -9.18 8.76 13.50
N GLU A 49 -10.23 9.49 13.17
CA GLU A 49 -11.28 9.06 12.24
C GLU A 49 -10.75 8.83 10.82
N PHE A 50 -9.76 9.60 10.43
CA PHE A 50 -9.16 9.52 9.10
C PHE A 50 -8.25 8.30 8.91
N GLN A 51 -7.55 7.87 9.94
CA GLN A 51 -6.57 6.78 9.84
C GLN A 51 -7.17 5.43 9.35
N PRO A 52 -8.29 4.94 9.90
CA PRO A 52 -8.92 3.71 9.40
C PRO A 52 -9.31 3.79 7.93
N THR A 53 -9.77 4.94 7.46
CA THR A 53 -10.16 5.13 6.06
C THR A 53 -8.97 4.98 5.11
N LYS A 54 -7.81 5.55 5.44
CA LYS A 54 -6.59 5.37 4.65
C LYS A 54 -6.23 3.88 4.52
N MET A 55 -6.26 3.16 5.62
CA MET A 55 -5.95 1.73 5.61
C MET A 55 -7.00 0.90 4.88
N ALA A 56 -8.28 1.23 5.00
CA ALA A 56 -9.34 0.56 4.26
C ALA A 56 -9.18 0.73 2.74
N ILE A 57 -8.83 1.92 2.28
CA ILE A 57 -8.54 2.20 0.87
C ILE A 57 -7.31 1.40 0.41
N HIS A 58 -6.24 1.40 1.19
CA HIS A 58 -5.04 0.63 0.90
C HIS A 58 -5.34 -0.88 0.78
N ALA A 59 -6.08 -1.42 1.73
CA ALA A 59 -6.51 -2.83 1.71
C ALA A 59 -7.38 -3.14 0.48
N ALA A 60 -8.28 -2.24 0.10
CA ALA A 60 -9.11 -2.41 -1.08
C ALA A 60 -8.28 -2.41 -2.38
N MET A 61 -7.24 -1.58 -2.46
CA MET A 61 -6.30 -1.57 -3.59
C MET A 61 -5.52 -2.88 -3.69
N ILE A 62 -5.02 -3.40 -2.57
CA ILE A 62 -4.33 -4.70 -2.51
C ILE A 62 -5.27 -5.82 -2.94
N HIS A 63 -6.50 -5.84 -2.42
CA HIS A 63 -7.49 -6.82 -2.80
C HIS A 63 -7.80 -6.79 -4.29
N ARG A 64 -7.96 -5.58 -4.85
CA ARG A 64 -8.19 -5.43 -6.30
C ARG A 64 -7.00 -5.93 -7.11
N MET A 65 -5.77 -5.60 -6.70
CA MET A 65 -4.55 -6.09 -7.35
C MET A 65 -4.49 -7.62 -7.34
N ASP A 66 -4.80 -8.25 -6.21
CA ASP A 66 -4.81 -9.71 -6.07
C ASP A 66 -5.80 -10.38 -7.04
N LEU A 67 -7.00 -9.82 -7.16
CA LEU A 67 -7.99 -10.31 -8.14
C LEU A 67 -7.48 -10.23 -9.58
N GLU A 68 -6.83 -9.14 -9.96
CA GLU A 68 -6.31 -8.98 -11.31
C GLU A 68 -5.10 -9.89 -11.59
N ILE A 69 -4.24 -10.12 -10.59
CA ILE A 69 -3.17 -11.12 -10.66
C ILE A 69 -3.77 -12.51 -10.87
N GLY A 70 -4.85 -12.85 -10.16
CA GLY A 70 -5.57 -14.11 -10.35
C GLY A 70 -6.05 -14.30 -11.79
N ARG A 71 -6.59 -13.26 -12.40
CA ARG A 71 -7.03 -13.30 -13.83
C ARG A 71 -5.86 -13.55 -14.79
N ILE A 72 -4.69 -12.96 -14.51
CA ILE A 72 -3.47 -13.23 -15.31
C ILE A 72 -3.07 -14.70 -15.16
N PHE A 73 -3.10 -15.23 -13.94
CA PHE A 73 -2.78 -16.64 -13.70
C PHE A 73 -3.74 -17.58 -14.44
N ASP A 74 -5.03 -17.29 -14.44
CA ASP A 74 -6.02 -18.08 -15.16
C ASP A 74 -5.77 -18.06 -16.67
N GLN A 75 -5.37 -16.92 -17.22
CA GLN A 75 -4.99 -16.81 -18.61
C GLN A 75 -3.75 -17.67 -18.93
N VAL A 76 -2.71 -17.63 -18.11
CA VAL A 76 -1.49 -18.46 -18.28
C VAL A 76 -1.81 -19.95 -18.20
N LYS A 77 -2.71 -20.35 -17.28
CA LYS A 77 -3.20 -21.73 -17.17
C LYS A 77 -3.98 -22.14 -18.43
N ALA A 78 -4.88 -21.29 -18.92
CA ALA A 78 -5.65 -21.56 -20.14
C ALA A 78 -4.76 -21.74 -21.37
N MET A 79 -3.60 -21.08 -21.41
CA MET A 79 -2.58 -21.26 -22.43
C MET A 79 -1.75 -22.54 -22.28
N GLY A 80 -1.95 -23.31 -21.22
CA GLY A 80 -1.16 -24.52 -20.90
C GLY A 80 0.31 -24.20 -20.56
N LYS A 81 0.60 -23.00 -20.07
CA LYS A 81 1.98 -22.56 -19.77
C LYS A 81 2.30 -22.48 -18.29
N TRP A 82 1.33 -22.74 -17.43
CA TRP A 82 1.46 -22.53 -15.98
C TRP A 82 2.64 -23.29 -15.38
N GLU A 83 2.79 -24.56 -15.70
CA GLU A 83 3.82 -25.41 -15.09
C GLU A 83 5.23 -24.89 -15.37
N ASN A 84 5.46 -24.37 -16.57
CA ASN A 84 6.76 -23.80 -16.98
C ASN A 84 6.75 -22.26 -16.99
N THR A 85 6.07 -21.66 -16.04
CA THR A 85 6.06 -20.20 -15.83
C THR A 85 6.62 -19.90 -14.45
N ILE A 86 7.64 -19.03 -14.41
CA ILE A 86 8.13 -18.46 -13.17
C ILE A 86 7.29 -17.23 -12.82
N VAL A 87 6.77 -17.20 -11.61
CA VAL A 87 6.06 -16.05 -11.04
C VAL A 87 6.93 -15.46 -9.94
N ILE A 88 7.21 -14.18 -10.08
CA ILE A 88 7.98 -13.42 -9.09
C ILE A 88 7.13 -12.25 -8.62
N PHE A 89 6.92 -12.13 -7.31
CA PHE A 89 6.20 -11.04 -6.70
C PHE A 89 7.05 -10.38 -5.61
N LEU A 90 7.25 -9.10 -5.71
CA LEU A 90 8.01 -8.30 -4.76
C LEU A 90 7.56 -6.84 -4.80
N SER A 91 7.98 -6.08 -3.80
CA SER A 91 8.01 -4.62 -3.84
C SER A 91 9.45 -4.15 -4.04
N ASP A 92 9.66 -3.08 -4.80
CA ASP A 92 10.98 -2.50 -5.09
C ASP A 92 11.56 -1.72 -3.90
N ASN A 93 10.72 -1.37 -2.94
CA ASN A 93 11.09 -0.67 -1.70
C ASN A 93 10.01 -0.92 -0.62
N GLY A 94 10.29 -0.49 0.59
CA GLY A 94 9.31 -0.50 1.66
C GLY A 94 8.15 0.46 1.43
N ALA A 95 7.11 0.36 2.26
CA ALA A 95 5.93 1.20 2.17
C ALA A 95 6.28 2.68 2.20
N SER A 96 5.58 3.49 1.39
CA SER A 96 5.81 4.93 1.29
C SER A 96 5.07 5.70 2.38
N ALA A 97 5.81 6.56 3.05
CA ALA A 97 5.26 7.53 4.00
C ALA A 97 5.08 8.92 3.37
N GLU A 98 5.36 9.05 2.08
CA GLU A 98 5.26 10.33 1.40
C GLU A 98 3.86 10.89 1.50
N ILE A 99 3.77 12.15 1.91
CA ILE A 99 2.55 12.94 1.79
C ILE A 99 2.53 13.45 0.36
N MET A 100 1.86 12.72 -0.51
CA MET A 100 1.68 13.14 -1.88
C MET A 100 0.31 13.76 -2.03
N VAL A 101 0.28 15.07 -2.13
CA VAL A 101 -0.86 15.77 -2.68
C VAL A 101 -0.51 16.13 -4.10
N ARG A 102 -1.11 15.39 -5.03
CA ARG A 102 -1.03 15.79 -6.43
C ARG A 102 -2.12 16.82 -6.69
N ALA A 103 -1.69 18.07 -6.90
CA ALA A 103 -2.61 19.14 -7.27
C ALA A 103 -3.31 18.88 -8.61
N ASP A 104 -2.67 18.10 -9.49
CA ASP A 104 -3.22 17.73 -10.78
C ASP A 104 -4.01 16.42 -10.68
N GLY A 105 -5.31 16.52 -10.79
CA GLY A 105 -6.22 15.38 -10.86
C GLY A 105 -6.77 14.88 -9.52
N HIS A 106 -6.41 15.49 -8.40
CA HIS A 106 -7.07 15.21 -7.13
C HIS A 106 -8.35 16.07 -7.03
N ASP A 107 -9.50 15.42 -6.92
CA ASP A 107 -10.77 16.07 -6.65
C ASP A 107 -11.09 15.96 -5.14
N PRO A 108 -11.02 17.09 -4.43
CA PRO A 108 -11.30 17.11 -3.00
C PRO A 108 -12.78 16.90 -2.65
N GLN A 109 -13.67 16.98 -3.61
CA GLN A 109 -15.11 16.79 -3.41
C GLN A 109 -15.53 15.34 -3.74
N ALA A 110 -14.66 14.56 -4.37
CA ALA A 110 -14.95 13.17 -4.68
C ALA A 110 -14.86 12.29 -3.42
N PRO A 111 -15.61 11.20 -3.36
CA PRO A 111 -15.48 10.22 -2.28
C PRO A 111 -14.04 9.71 -2.17
N MET A 112 -13.52 9.63 -0.96
CA MET A 112 -12.17 9.13 -0.70
C MET A 112 -11.98 7.72 -1.24
N GLY A 113 -10.87 7.50 -1.92
CA GLY A 113 -10.55 6.22 -2.55
C GLY A 113 -11.19 6.02 -3.92
N SER A 114 -12.01 6.96 -4.40
CA SER A 114 -12.47 6.94 -5.79
C SER A 114 -11.36 7.34 -6.77
N ALA A 115 -11.53 7.03 -8.05
CA ALA A 115 -10.52 7.26 -9.08
C ALA A 115 -9.92 8.69 -9.14
N PRO A 116 -10.69 9.76 -8.90
CA PRO A 116 -10.13 11.10 -8.89
C PRO A 116 -9.50 11.51 -7.54
N THR A 117 -9.29 10.59 -6.60
CA THR A 117 -8.66 10.91 -5.31
C THR A 117 -7.30 10.26 -5.17
N TYR A 118 -6.34 10.98 -4.60
CA TYR A 118 -5.00 10.48 -4.30
C TYR A 118 -4.75 10.62 -2.80
N LEU A 119 -4.60 9.48 -2.12
CA LEU A 119 -4.36 9.40 -0.69
C LEU A 119 -3.05 8.65 -0.44
N CYS A 120 -2.30 9.09 0.55
CA CYS A 120 -1.08 8.44 0.99
C CYS A 120 -1.26 7.81 2.36
N LEU A 121 -0.49 6.78 2.66
CA LEU A 121 -0.56 6.08 3.95
C LEU A 121 -0.11 6.96 5.11
N GLY A 122 0.91 7.79 4.87
CA GLY A 122 1.60 8.50 5.93
C GLY A 122 2.55 7.58 6.73
N PRO A 123 3.40 8.15 7.59
CA PRO A 123 4.45 7.41 8.27
C PRO A 123 3.94 6.39 9.29
N GLY A 124 2.82 6.63 9.93
CA GLY A 124 2.22 5.70 10.88
C GLY A 124 1.88 4.36 10.22
N TRP A 125 1.08 4.39 9.18
CA TRP A 125 0.70 3.18 8.44
C TRP A 125 1.84 2.56 7.65
N SER A 126 2.75 3.38 7.09
CA SER A 126 3.94 2.86 6.41
C SER A 126 4.84 2.10 7.37
N THR A 127 5.00 2.60 8.60
CA THR A 127 5.74 1.90 9.66
C THR A 127 5.04 0.59 10.03
N ALA A 128 3.72 0.60 10.17
CA ALA A 128 2.95 -0.61 10.46
C ALA A 128 3.09 -1.66 9.34
N CYS A 129 3.02 -1.25 8.07
CA CYS A 129 3.20 -2.15 6.93
C CYS A 129 4.61 -2.74 6.83
N ASN A 130 5.62 -2.05 7.33
CA ASN A 130 7.01 -2.51 7.29
C ASN A 130 7.46 -3.26 8.56
N THR A 131 6.60 -3.39 9.57
CA THR A 131 6.94 -4.10 10.81
C THR A 131 7.46 -5.51 10.52
N PRO A 132 8.59 -5.94 11.15
CA PRO A 132 9.27 -5.32 12.29
C PRO A 132 10.39 -4.34 11.93
N PHE A 133 10.58 -4.00 10.67
CA PHE A 133 11.68 -3.17 10.22
C PHE A 133 11.47 -1.69 10.54
N ARG A 134 12.58 -1.01 10.83
CA ARG A 134 12.57 0.44 11.08
C ARG A 134 12.40 1.23 9.79
N ARG A 135 11.65 2.33 9.89
CA ARG A 135 11.48 3.30 8.82
C ARG A 135 10.68 2.75 7.63
N HIS A 136 10.75 3.44 6.53
CA HIS A 136 9.93 3.25 5.33
C HIS A 136 10.72 3.73 4.10
N LYS A 137 10.12 3.68 2.93
CA LYS A 137 10.68 4.19 1.68
C LYS A 137 11.41 5.52 1.90
N THR A 138 12.47 5.77 1.16
CA THR A 138 13.43 6.89 1.24
C THR A 138 14.52 6.77 2.30
N TRP A 139 14.39 5.82 3.23
CA TRP A 139 15.40 5.56 4.24
C TRP A 139 16.25 4.33 3.88
N THR A 140 17.54 4.39 4.22
CA THR A 140 18.47 3.26 4.06
C THR A 140 18.33 2.18 5.14
N HIS A 141 17.34 2.32 6.03
CA HIS A 141 16.98 1.32 7.01
C HIS A 141 16.19 0.18 6.38
N GLU A 142 16.15 -0.96 7.04
CA GLU A 142 15.47 -2.16 6.56
C GLU A 142 14.01 -1.91 6.11
N GLY A 143 13.26 -1.07 6.81
CA GLY A 143 11.91 -0.71 6.40
C GLY A 143 11.82 0.06 5.08
N GLY A 144 12.93 0.61 4.60
CA GLY A 144 12.99 1.28 3.29
C GLY A 144 13.53 0.38 2.18
N THR A 145 14.38 -0.59 2.51
CA THR A 145 15.16 -1.35 1.52
C THR A 145 14.86 -2.85 1.51
N SER A 146 14.32 -3.39 2.60
CA SER A 146 14.09 -4.83 2.75
C SER A 146 12.62 -5.16 2.53
N THR A 147 12.33 -5.91 1.48
CA THR A 147 10.98 -6.33 1.13
C THR A 147 10.94 -7.83 0.88
N PRO A 148 9.80 -8.50 1.16
CA PRO A 148 9.68 -9.91 0.84
C PRO A 148 9.69 -10.15 -0.66
N LEU A 149 10.32 -11.26 -1.06
CA LEU A 149 10.27 -11.79 -2.41
C LEU A 149 9.54 -13.12 -2.38
N ILE A 150 8.53 -13.26 -3.22
CA ILE A 150 7.81 -14.52 -3.42
C ILE A 150 8.15 -15.05 -4.81
N VAL A 151 8.58 -16.30 -4.88
CA VAL A 151 8.87 -16.97 -6.15
C VAL A 151 8.09 -18.27 -6.23
N SER A 152 7.42 -18.48 -7.35
CA SER A 152 6.70 -19.70 -7.66
C SER A 152 7.04 -20.15 -9.08
N TRP A 153 7.48 -21.40 -9.23
CA TRP A 153 7.70 -22.04 -10.52
C TRP A 153 7.40 -23.52 -10.40
N PRO A 154 6.24 -23.99 -10.84
CA PRO A 154 5.81 -25.37 -10.62
C PRO A 154 6.80 -26.44 -11.11
N ASP A 155 7.33 -26.34 -12.31
CA ASP A 155 8.29 -27.32 -12.85
C ASP A 155 9.74 -27.10 -12.37
N GLY A 156 10.11 -25.87 -12.03
CA GLY A 156 11.51 -25.52 -11.74
C GLY A 156 11.90 -25.56 -10.28
N ILE A 157 10.98 -25.27 -9.35
CA ILE A 157 11.26 -25.21 -7.91
C ILE A 157 10.57 -26.38 -7.21
N ARG A 158 11.38 -27.29 -6.66
CA ARG A 158 10.87 -28.46 -5.91
C ARG A 158 10.41 -28.11 -4.50
N ALA A 159 11.06 -27.14 -3.89
CA ALA A 159 10.70 -26.63 -2.56
C ALA A 159 9.30 -25.99 -2.61
N ARG A 160 8.44 -26.35 -1.66
CA ARG A 160 7.06 -25.83 -1.58
C ARG A 160 6.82 -25.21 -0.22
N GLY A 161 6.36 -23.96 -0.21
CA GLY A 161 6.03 -23.25 1.02
C GLY A 161 7.21 -23.02 1.96
N GLU A 162 8.44 -23.04 1.45
CA GLU A 162 9.63 -22.79 2.24
C GLU A 162 9.94 -21.30 2.33
N THR A 163 10.38 -20.88 3.52
CA THR A 163 10.91 -19.52 3.74
C THR A 163 12.43 -19.57 3.73
N ARG A 164 13.05 -18.66 3.04
CA ARG A 164 14.50 -18.49 2.96
C ARG A 164 14.90 -17.13 3.51
N GLY A 165 15.92 -17.09 4.34
CA GLY A 165 16.47 -15.86 4.92
C GLY A 165 17.66 -15.27 4.15
N ASN A 166 17.94 -15.77 2.96
CA ASN A 166 19.04 -15.26 2.14
C ASN A 166 18.65 -13.91 1.54
N PRO A 167 19.47 -12.86 1.70
CA PRO A 167 19.24 -11.61 1.03
C PRO A 167 19.51 -11.76 -0.47
N GLY A 168 18.74 -11.04 -1.27
CA GLY A 168 18.93 -10.85 -2.70
C GLY A 168 18.80 -9.37 -3.04
N HIS A 169 19.09 -9.01 -4.26
CA HIS A 169 18.89 -7.65 -4.76
C HIS A 169 18.03 -7.71 -6.03
N VAL A 170 17.22 -6.69 -6.26
CA VAL A 170 16.33 -6.65 -7.42
C VAL A 170 17.07 -6.78 -8.75
N ILE A 171 18.33 -6.31 -8.81
CA ILE A 171 19.18 -6.46 -10.00
C ILE A 171 19.62 -7.91 -10.27
N ASP A 172 19.50 -8.82 -9.29
CA ASP A 172 19.86 -10.22 -9.47
C ASP A 172 18.80 -11.02 -10.24
N MET A 173 17.69 -10.36 -10.58
CA MET A 173 16.57 -10.97 -11.31
C MET A 173 16.62 -10.70 -12.83
N VAL A 174 17.64 -10.04 -13.31
CA VAL A 174 17.81 -9.68 -14.74
C VAL A 174 18.82 -10.61 -15.42
#